data_094061ce41396d6a8749624dba46ee24
#
_entry.id   094061ce41396d6a8749624dba46ee24
#
_cell.length_a   1.000
_cell.length_b   1.000
_cell.length_c   1.000
_cell.angle_alpha   90.00
_cell.angle_beta   90.00
_cell.angle_gamma   90.00
#
_symmetry.space_group_name_H-M   'P 1'
#
loop_
_entity.id
_entity.type
_entity.pdbx_description
1 polymer ?
#
loop_
_entity_poly.entity_id
_entity_poly.type
_entity_poly.pdbx_seq_one_letter_code
_entity_poly.pdbx_strand_id
1 'polypeptide(L)'
;MLGGYCHFAFKLFFHYKIKNHVCDCRKNHVIDDQNIQPWPNFIHREILQESESLRAQRNQVSGLIAEKKKKKQDASAEIAQMKEVSTRIKDLEAKLAEKEEALQQLMMVIPNIPHDSVIIGQGEADNFEVRKWGKIREFSFPPRPHWEIGEALDILDFERGAKITGARFTLYKDLGARMERALINFMLDLHTGPHGYREVLPPFMVNRRAMTGTGQLPKFEEDLFKLSDPDYFLIPTAEVPVTNIHQDEILLEEDLPLCYTAYTPCFRKEAGSYGKDTRGLIRQHQFNKVELVKFTTPEISYEELEKLTADAEEVLQRLGIPYRVVILCTADLGFSAAKTYDLEAWLPGQTTYKEISSCSNFEDFQARRANIRYRPKGKKGTEFVHTLNGSGLAVGRTLVAILENYQNADGTVTVPEALRPYMGGVEKVEKRP
;
A
#
# COMPACT_ATOMS: atom_id res chain seq x y z
N MET A 1 -13.09 -13.08 20.62
CA MET A 1 -11.81 -12.54 20.11
C MET A 1 -11.87 -11.06 19.68
N LEU A 2 -13.04 -10.43 19.61
CA LEU A 2 -13.23 -9.00 19.28
C LEU A 2 -12.92 -8.01 20.43
N GLY A 3 -12.77 -8.49 21.66
CA GLY A 3 -12.57 -7.63 22.85
C GLY A 3 -11.26 -6.83 22.90
N GLY A 4 -10.22 -7.24 22.18
CA GLY A 4 -8.92 -6.53 22.15
C GLY A 4 -8.92 -5.30 21.23
N TYR A 5 -9.66 -5.36 20.13
CA TYR A 5 -9.69 -4.29 19.12
C TYR A 5 -10.35 -3.00 19.63
N CYS A 6 -11.42 -3.12 20.39
CA CYS A 6 -12.16 -1.98 20.91
C CYS A 6 -11.39 -1.19 21.98
N HIS A 7 -10.56 -1.84 22.77
CA HIS A 7 -9.78 -1.16 23.83
C HIS A 7 -8.59 -0.39 23.22
N PHE A 8 -8.03 -0.91 22.13
CA PHE A 8 -6.89 -0.30 21.44
C PHE A 8 -7.33 0.94 20.65
N ALA A 9 -8.41 0.85 19.87
CA ALA A 9 -8.97 1.99 19.15
C ALA A 9 -9.42 3.12 20.09
N PHE A 10 -9.95 2.78 21.26
CA PHE A 10 -10.37 3.74 22.28
C PHE A 10 -9.21 4.49 22.92
N LYS A 11 -8.11 3.80 23.29
CA LYS A 11 -6.90 4.44 23.81
C LYS A 11 -6.27 5.38 22.76
N LEU A 12 -6.29 5.01 21.51
CA LEU A 12 -5.74 5.76 20.40
C LEU A 12 -6.48 7.05 20.10
N PHE A 13 -7.82 7.02 20.03
CA PHE A 13 -8.63 8.20 19.79
C PHE A 13 -8.49 9.23 20.92
N PHE A 14 -8.40 8.76 22.18
CA PHE A 14 -8.19 9.63 23.34
C PHE A 14 -6.76 10.19 23.43
N HIS A 15 -5.76 9.41 23.07
CA HIS A 15 -4.35 9.89 23.06
C HIS A 15 -4.11 10.92 21.93
N TYR A 16 -4.74 10.73 20.78
CA TYR A 16 -4.66 11.66 19.65
C TYR A 16 -5.39 13.00 19.94
N LYS A 17 -6.49 12.96 20.68
CA LYS A 17 -7.25 14.16 21.06
C LYS A 17 -6.57 15.00 22.15
N ILE A 18 -5.71 14.40 22.99
CA ILE A 18 -5.06 15.07 24.11
C ILE A 18 -3.72 15.74 23.74
N LYS A 19 -3.05 15.30 22.67
CA LYS A 19 -1.79 15.91 22.20
C LYS A 19 -2.00 16.90 21.03
N ASN A 20 -2.88 17.88 21.24
CA ASN A 20 -2.92 19.16 20.49
C ASN A 20 -2.37 19.11 19.05
N HIS A 21 -2.99 18.41 18.12
CA HIS A 21 -2.98 18.81 16.71
C HIS A 21 -4.13 18.07 16.02
N VAL A 22 -5.23 18.80 15.90
CA VAL A 22 -6.32 18.44 15.00
C VAL A 22 -5.75 18.51 13.58
N CYS A 23 -5.30 17.39 13.07
CA CYS A 23 -5.19 17.20 11.63
C CYS A 23 -6.56 17.53 11.05
N ASP A 24 -6.61 18.33 10.00
CA ASP A 24 -7.79 18.97 9.42
C ASP A 24 -8.84 17.98 8.86
N CYS A 25 -9.23 16.99 9.66
CA CYS A 25 -10.35 16.10 9.42
C CYS A 25 -11.70 16.87 9.39
N ARG A 26 -11.71 18.13 9.83
CA ARG A 26 -12.90 18.99 9.77
C ARG A 26 -13.29 19.39 8.35
N LYS A 27 -12.38 19.37 7.38
CA LYS A 27 -12.68 19.72 5.98
C LYS A 27 -13.37 18.62 5.19
N ASN A 28 -13.37 17.39 5.67
CA ASN A 28 -13.92 16.23 4.96
C ASN A 28 -15.19 15.63 5.59
N HIS A 29 -16.04 16.44 6.21
CA HIS A 29 -17.43 16.08 6.62
C HIS A 29 -17.65 14.75 7.37
N VAL A 30 -16.73 14.28 8.22
CA VAL A 30 -16.89 12.95 8.83
C VAL A 30 -17.29 12.95 10.31
N ILE A 31 -17.18 14.05 11.06
CA ILE A 31 -17.62 14.07 12.48
C ILE A 31 -18.22 15.44 12.84
N ASP A 32 -19.53 15.47 12.99
CA ASP A 32 -20.25 16.57 13.65
C ASP A 32 -20.18 16.36 15.17
N ASP A 33 -19.49 17.27 15.89
CA ASP A 33 -19.26 17.20 17.33
C ASP A 33 -20.56 17.27 18.19
N GLN A 34 -21.70 17.57 17.59
CA GLN A 34 -22.99 17.73 18.32
C GLN A 34 -23.86 16.47 18.34
N ASN A 35 -23.51 15.42 17.58
CA ASN A 35 -24.29 14.18 17.47
C ASN A 35 -23.52 12.92 17.88
N ILE A 36 -22.60 12.99 18.83
CA ILE A 36 -21.93 11.79 19.35
C ILE A 36 -22.93 11.02 20.21
N GLN A 37 -23.70 10.14 19.57
CA GLN A 37 -24.42 9.05 20.24
C GLN A 37 -23.39 8.22 21.07
N PRO A 38 -23.79 7.65 22.23
CA PRO A 38 -22.87 6.82 23.02
C PRO A 38 -22.27 5.74 22.14
N TRP A 39 -20.96 5.67 22.17
CA TRP A 39 -20.07 4.90 21.28
C TRP A 39 -20.60 3.50 20.93
N PRO A 40 -20.43 3.05 19.67
CA PRO A 40 -20.85 1.71 19.21
C PRO A 40 -20.41 0.57 20.13
N ASN A 41 -19.30 0.73 20.83
CA ASN A 41 -18.75 -0.25 21.76
C ASN A 41 -19.56 -0.46 23.03
N PHE A 42 -20.19 0.59 23.57
CA PHE A 42 -21.04 0.46 24.75
C PHE A 42 -22.31 -0.31 24.39
N ILE A 43 -22.97 0.15 23.32
CA ILE A 43 -24.19 -0.50 22.80
C ILE A 43 -23.89 -1.93 22.34
N HIS A 44 -22.77 -2.17 21.67
CA HIS A 44 -22.34 -3.51 21.26
C HIS A 44 -22.18 -4.46 22.47
N ARG A 45 -21.54 -4.01 23.55
CA ARG A 45 -21.36 -4.82 24.77
C ARG A 45 -22.69 -5.11 25.46
N GLU A 46 -23.58 -4.15 25.53
CA GLU A 46 -24.92 -4.35 26.14
C GLU A 46 -25.73 -5.37 25.33
N ILE A 47 -25.77 -5.25 24.00
CA ILE A 47 -26.48 -6.20 23.12
C ILE A 47 -25.86 -7.61 23.24
N LEU A 48 -24.54 -7.71 23.26
CA LEU A 48 -23.84 -8.98 23.40
C LEU A 48 -24.17 -9.64 24.74
N GLN A 49 -24.10 -8.89 25.85
CA GLN A 49 -24.38 -9.38 27.18
C GLN A 49 -25.84 -9.81 27.33
N GLU A 50 -26.80 -9.04 26.78
CA GLU A 50 -28.22 -9.41 26.75
C GLU A 50 -28.42 -10.71 25.93
N SER A 51 -27.80 -10.81 24.75
CA SER A 51 -27.88 -12.00 23.90
C SER A 51 -27.31 -13.25 24.55
N GLU A 52 -26.16 -13.14 25.23
CA GLU A 52 -25.56 -14.24 25.97
C GLU A 52 -26.45 -14.68 27.15
N SER A 53 -27.01 -13.74 27.90
CA SER A 53 -27.94 -14.02 29.00
C SER A 53 -29.19 -14.77 28.51
N LEU A 54 -29.80 -14.29 27.41
CA LEU A 54 -30.96 -14.93 26.81
C LEU A 54 -30.66 -16.31 26.24
N ARG A 55 -29.46 -16.52 25.66
CA ARG A 55 -29.00 -17.87 25.23
C ARG A 55 -28.83 -18.81 26.39
N ALA A 56 -28.30 -18.36 27.54
CA ALA A 56 -28.20 -19.15 28.76
C ALA A 56 -29.61 -19.53 29.27
N GLN A 57 -30.52 -18.54 29.32
CA GLN A 57 -31.93 -18.77 29.70
C GLN A 57 -32.62 -19.79 28.76
N ARG A 58 -32.43 -19.65 27.44
CA ARG A 58 -32.95 -20.59 26.45
C ARG A 58 -32.47 -22.01 26.71
N ASN A 59 -31.20 -22.20 27.03
CA ASN A 59 -30.64 -23.52 27.28
C ASN A 59 -31.26 -24.13 28.56
N GLN A 60 -31.43 -23.31 29.62
CA GLN A 60 -32.06 -23.73 30.88
C GLN A 60 -33.53 -24.15 30.67
N VAL A 61 -34.32 -23.30 29.96
CA VAL A 61 -35.74 -23.58 29.69
C VAL A 61 -35.89 -24.80 28.78
N SER A 62 -34.99 -25.00 27.82
CA SER A 62 -34.94 -26.19 26.97
C SER A 62 -34.78 -27.47 27.79
N GLY A 63 -33.91 -27.43 28.80
CA GLY A 63 -33.74 -28.54 29.77
C GLY A 63 -35.02 -28.83 30.54
N LEU A 64 -35.69 -27.80 31.05
CA LEU A 64 -36.96 -27.92 31.77
C LEU A 64 -38.08 -28.51 30.88
N ILE A 65 -38.21 -28.08 29.65
CA ILE A 65 -39.16 -28.61 28.67
C ILE A 65 -38.91 -30.11 28.45
N ALA A 66 -37.62 -30.49 28.25
CA ALA A 66 -37.24 -31.88 28.06
C ALA A 66 -37.61 -32.76 29.28
N GLU A 67 -37.36 -32.25 30.48
CA GLU A 67 -37.69 -32.95 31.73
C GLU A 67 -39.21 -33.12 31.92
N LYS A 68 -40.00 -32.02 31.73
CA LYS A 68 -41.48 -32.06 31.82
C LYS A 68 -42.07 -33.03 30.79
N LYS A 69 -41.60 -33.00 29.54
CA LYS A 69 -42.03 -33.94 28.49
C LYS A 69 -41.75 -35.39 28.90
N LYS A 70 -40.58 -35.66 29.47
CA LYS A 70 -40.21 -36.99 29.97
C LYS A 70 -41.13 -37.48 31.06
N LYS A 71 -41.60 -36.53 31.92
CA LYS A 71 -42.56 -36.81 33.01
C LYS A 71 -44.04 -36.75 32.56
N LYS A 72 -44.33 -36.58 31.26
CA LYS A 72 -45.67 -36.37 30.68
C LYS A 72 -46.44 -35.22 31.33
N GLN A 73 -45.74 -34.16 31.74
CA GLN A 73 -46.30 -32.93 32.30
C GLN A 73 -46.49 -31.89 31.22
N ASP A 74 -47.44 -30.97 31.44
CA ASP A 74 -47.65 -29.86 30.52
C ASP A 74 -46.47 -28.90 30.55
N ALA A 75 -45.97 -28.55 29.36
CA ALA A 75 -44.84 -27.64 29.13
C ALA A 75 -45.23 -26.44 28.25
N SER A 76 -46.52 -26.19 28.07
CA SER A 76 -47.02 -25.16 27.13
C SER A 76 -46.54 -23.75 27.48
N ALA A 77 -46.44 -23.42 28.76
CA ALA A 77 -45.95 -22.11 29.24
C ALA A 77 -44.46 -21.92 28.91
N GLU A 78 -43.64 -22.95 29.18
CA GLU A 78 -42.20 -22.92 28.86
C GLU A 78 -41.95 -22.88 27.36
N ILE A 79 -42.75 -23.53 26.54
CA ILE A 79 -42.68 -23.48 25.07
C ILE A 79 -43.03 -22.07 24.59
N ALA A 80 -44.05 -21.40 25.13
CA ALA A 80 -44.41 -20.04 24.81
C ALA A 80 -43.26 -19.07 25.16
N GLN A 81 -42.74 -19.19 26.38
CA GLN A 81 -41.57 -18.40 26.84
C GLN A 81 -40.34 -18.62 25.93
N MET A 82 -40.07 -19.87 25.53
CA MET A 82 -38.99 -20.22 24.62
C MET A 82 -39.14 -19.54 23.26
N LYS A 83 -40.33 -19.45 22.73
CA LYS A 83 -40.61 -18.78 21.46
C LYS A 83 -40.32 -17.27 21.56
N GLU A 84 -40.74 -16.64 22.65
CA GLU A 84 -40.48 -15.21 22.91
C GLU A 84 -38.94 -14.94 23.03
N VAL A 85 -38.26 -15.72 23.89
CA VAL A 85 -36.81 -15.61 24.05
C VAL A 85 -36.07 -15.83 22.71
N SER A 86 -36.49 -16.80 21.91
CA SER A 86 -35.87 -17.06 20.59
C SER A 86 -36.09 -15.92 19.61
N THR A 87 -37.27 -15.28 19.62
CA THR A 87 -37.54 -14.10 18.80
C THR A 87 -36.63 -12.94 19.24
N ARG A 88 -36.54 -12.69 20.55
CA ARG A 88 -35.69 -11.62 21.09
C ARG A 88 -34.21 -11.81 20.76
N ILE A 89 -33.70 -13.07 20.82
CA ILE A 89 -32.34 -13.40 20.41
C ILE A 89 -32.11 -13.04 18.93
N LYS A 90 -33.03 -13.40 18.03
CA LYS A 90 -32.91 -13.08 16.60
C LYS A 90 -32.89 -11.56 16.35
N ASP A 91 -33.72 -10.80 17.04
CA ASP A 91 -33.77 -9.35 16.94
C ASP A 91 -32.47 -8.70 17.41
N LEU A 92 -31.89 -9.21 18.51
CA LEU A 92 -30.59 -8.75 19.01
C LEU A 92 -29.43 -9.12 18.09
N GLU A 93 -29.46 -10.33 17.54
CA GLU A 93 -28.45 -10.78 16.54
C GLU A 93 -28.48 -9.92 15.27
N ALA A 94 -29.67 -9.56 14.78
CA ALA A 94 -29.83 -8.66 13.64
C ALA A 94 -29.28 -7.24 13.93
N LYS A 95 -29.61 -6.70 15.12
CA LYS A 95 -29.07 -5.40 15.56
C LYS A 95 -27.56 -5.42 15.76
N LEU A 96 -27.02 -6.54 16.28
CA LEU A 96 -25.58 -6.72 16.47
C LEU A 96 -24.87 -6.71 15.12
N ALA A 97 -25.36 -7.48 14.14
CA ALA A 97 -24.81 -7.53 12.80
C ALA A 97 -24.80 -6.15 12.12
N GLU A 98 -25.91 -5.39 12.24
CA GLU A 98 -25.98 -4.00 11.72
C GLU A 98 -24.89 -3.09 12.34
N LYS A 99 -24.71 -3.19 13.66
CA LYS A 99 -23.72 -2.37 14.37
C LYS A 99 -22.28 -2.79 14.07
N GLU A 100 -22.03 -4.10 13.91
CA GLU A 100 -20.73 -4.63 13.52
C GLU A 100 -20.38 -4.18 12.10
N GLU A 101 -21.33 -4.23 11.17
CA GLU A 101 -21.12 -3.73 9.80
C GLU A 101 -20.80 -2.23 9.79
N ALA A 102 -21.60 -1.42 10.52
CA ALA A 102 -21.34 0.02 10.62
C ALA A 102 -19.96 0.33 11.23
N LEU A 103 -19.55 -0.41 12.26
CA LEU A 103 -18.22 -0.27 12.86
C LEU A 103 -17.13 -0.67 11.87
N GLN A 104 -17.32 -1.75 11.13
CA GLN A 104 -16.37 -2.18 10.11
C GLN A 104 -16.20 -1.12 9.01
N GLN A 105 -17.30 -0.55 8.52
CA GLN A 105 -17.26 0.53 7.52
C GLN A 105 -16.49 1.75 8.04
N LEU A 106 -16.72 2.14 9.29
CA LEU A 106 -15.99 3.24 9.93
C LEU A 106 -14.49 2.93 10.05
N MET A 107 -14.13 1.73 10.49
CA MET A 107 -12.72 1.29 10.63
C MET A 107 -11.98 1.26 9.29
N MET A 108 -12.69 1.03 8.18
CA MET A 108 -12.08 1.01 6.84
C MET A 108 -11.61 2.37 6.35
N VAL A 109 -12.14 3.48 6.88
CA VAL A 109 -11.76 4.85 6.48
C VAL A 109 -10.81 5.54 7.47
N ILE A 110 -10.46 4.87 8.56
CA ILE A 110 -9.48 5.38 9.53
C ILE A 110 -8.06 5.04 9.05
N PRO A 111 -7.14 6.02 8.95
CA PRO A 111 -5.77 5.77 8.55
C PRO A 111 -5.00 4.95 9.58
N ASN A 112 -3.85 4.42 9.17
CA ASN A 112 -2.91 3.81 10.10
C ASN A 112 -2.33 4.86 11.06
N ILE A 113 -1.70 4.38 12.13
CA ILE A 113 -1.11 5.22 13.16
C ILE A 113 0.36 5.40 12.82
N PRO A 114 0.82 6.66 12.71
CA PRO A 114 2.24 6.90 12.55
C PRO A 114 3.05 6.33 13.72
N HIS A 115 4.18 5.70 13.41
CA HIS A 115 5.12 5.24 14.41
C HIS A 115 5.73 6.41 15.18
N ASP A 116 6.08 6.23 16.44
CA ASP A 116 6.59 7.31 17.33
C ASP A 116 7.86 8.01 16.80
N SER A 117 8.63 7.36 15.91
CA SER A 117 9.81 7.95 15.28
C SER A 117 9.48 8.85 14.08
N VAL A 118 8.21 8.95 13.68
CA VAL A 118 7.79 9.82 12.56
C VAL A 118 7.65 11.26 13.05
N ILE A 119 8.22 12.19 12.30
CA ILE A 119 8.20 13.61 12.61
C ILE A 119 6.78 14.15 12.43
N ILE A 120 6.31 14.92 13.41
CA ILE A 120 5.04 15.64 13.29
C ILE A 120 5.26 16.82 12.35
N GLY A 121 4.52 16.86 11.23
CA GLY A 121 4.61 17.93 10.23
C GLY A 121 3.26 18.24 9.60
N GLN A 122 3.20 19.27 8.74
CA GLN A 122 1.99 19.76 8.09
C GLN A 122 1.94 19.50 6.58
N GLY A 123 3.04 18.99 5.98
CA GLY A 123 3.13 18.66 4.57
C GLY A 123 4.54 18.34 4.12
N GLU A 124 4.73 18.15 2.82
CA GLU A 124 5.98 17.74 2.17
C GLU A 124 7.22 18.59 2.59
N ALA A 125 7.02 19.87 2.90
CA ALA A 125 8.12 20.75 3.34
C ALA A 125 8.71 20.37 4.70
N ASP A 126 7.98 19.60 5.51
CA ASP A 126 8.41 19.12 6.82
C ASP A 126 9.04 17.72 6.78
N ASN A 127 9.16 17.13 5.60
CA ASN A 127 9.88 15.88 5.43
C ASN A 127 11.36 16.08 5.72
N PHE A 128 11.97 15.10 6.38
CA PHE A 128 13.35 15.23 6.85
C PHE A 128 14.31 14.42 5.97
N GLU A 129 15.34 15.09 5.46
CA GLU A 129 16.42 14.45 4.71
C GLU A 129 17.30 13.64 5.67
N VAL A 130 17.30 12.30 5.49
CA VAL A 130 18.08 11.38 6.32
C VAL A 130 19.51 11.26 5.84
N ARG A 131 19.70 11.12 4.52
CA ARG A 131 21.01 10.94 3.87
C ARG A 131 20.97 11.26 2.38
N LYS A 132 22.15 11.52 1.84
CA LYS A 132 22.40 11.66 0.39
C LYS A 132 23.48 10.71 -0.06
N TRP A 133 23.40 10.33 -1.35
CA TRP A 133 24.44 9.55 -2.00
C TRP A 133 24.72 10.07 -3.41
N GLY A 134 25.98 9.89 -3.84
CA GLY A 134 26.43 10.26 -5.18
C GLY A 134 26.82 11.73 -5.30
N LYS A 135 27.59 12.04 -6.32
CA LYS A 135 27.99 13.39 -6.68
C LYS A 135 27.15 13.88 -7.87
N ILE A 136 26.47 15.00 -7.70
CA ILE A 136 25.76 15.67 -8.79
C ILE A 136 26.77 16.07 -9.87
N ARG A 137 26.52 15.63 -11.10
CA ARG A 137 27.38 15.92 -12.25
C ARG A 137 27.27 17.40 -12.63
N GLU A 138 28.40 18.04 -12.82
CA GLU A 138 28.51 19.37 -13.42
C GLU A 138 28.54 19.23 -14.95
N PHE A 139 27.67 19.97 -15.65
CA PHE A 139 27.59 19.98 -17.09
C PHE A 139 28.28 21.24 -17.67
N SER A 140 29.05 21.05 -18.72
CA SER A 140 29.62 22.18 -19.52
C SER A 140 28.62 22.80 -20.48
N PHE A 141 27.38 22.33 -20.47
CA PHE A 141 26.25 22.77 -21.30
C PHE A 141 24.97 22.79 -20.48
N PRO A 142 23.93 23.53 -20.85
CA PRO A 142 22.63 23.48 -20.17
C PRO A 142 21.98 22.08 -20.27
N PRO A 143 21.76 21.37 -19.18
CA PRO A 143 21.11 20.07 -19.23
C PRO A 143 19.64 20.23 -19.64
N ARG A 144 19.19 19.34 -20.52
CA ARG A 144 17.79 19.30 -21.00
C ARG A 144 16.97 18.32 -20.18
N PRO A 145 15.66 18.56 -20.03
CA PRO A 145 14.77 17.62 -19.40
C PRO A 145 14.53 16.39 -20.29
N HIS A 146 14.20 15.26 -19.67
CA HIS A 146 14.08 13.96 -20.33
C HIS A 146 13.10 13.90 -21.51
N TRP A 147 12.02 14.69 -21.49
CA TRP A 147 11.07 14.71 -22.61
C TRP A 147 11.70 15.31 -23.88
N GLU A 148 12.51 16.35 -23.78
CA GLU A 148 13.23 16.93 -24.92
C GLU A 148 14.30 15.97 -25.46
N ILE A 149 15.01 15.29 -24.54
CA ILE A 149 16.01 14.27 -24.90
C ILE A 149 15.35 13.09 -25.61
N GLY A 150 14.25 12.58 -25.04
CA GLY A 150 13.55 11.42 -25.56
C GLY A 150 12.92 11.66 -26.95
N GLU A 151 12.34 12.84 -27.18
CA GLU A 151 11.81 13.24 -28.48
C GLU A 151 12.94 13.47 -29.51
N ALA A 152 14.03 14.16 -29.13
CA ALA A 152 15.16 14.42 -30.04
C ALA A 152 15.84 13.12 -30.49
N LEU A 153 15.94 12.11 -29.63
CA LEU A 153 16.48 10.78 -29.92
C LEU A 153 15.47 9.84 -30.59
N ASP A 154 14.22 10.27 -30.71
CA ASP A 154 13.08 9.47 -31.23
C ASP A 154 12.84 8.18 -30.47
N ILE A 155 13.09 8.19 -29.16
CA ILE A 155 12.90 7.02 -28.25
C ILE A 155 11.65 7.13 -27.36
N LEU A 156 11.08 8.34 -27.24
CA LEU A 156 9.81 8.63 -26.57
C LEU A 156 8.88 9.36 -27.54
N ASP A 157 7.63 8.91 -27.61
CA ASP A 157 6.61 9.48 -28.51
C ASP A 157 5.32 9.75 -27.73
N PHE A 158 5.21 10.95 -27.22
CA PHE A 158 4.06 11.38 -26.43
C PHE A 158 2.83 11.63 -27.30
N GLU A 159 3.02 12.13 -28.53
CA GLU A 159 1.93 12.42 -29.47
C GLU A 159 1.19 11.13 -29.87
N ARG A 160 1.94 10.09 -30.27
CA ARG A 160 1.34 8.81 -30.64
C ARG A 160 0.80 8.07 -29.43
N GLY A 161 1.44 8.19 -28.28
CA GLY A 161 0.90 7.67 -27.00
C GLY A 161 -0.47 8.28 -26.69
N ALA A 162 -0.58 9.62 -26.77
CA ALA A 162 -1.83 10.33 -26.57
C ALA A 162 -2.90 10.00 -27.63
N LYS A 163 -2.50 9.79 -28.88
CA LYS A 163 -3.41 9.38 -29.96
C LYS A 163 -4.04 8.00 -29.71
N ILE A 164 -3.30 7.08 -29.10
CA ILE A 164 -3.77 5.72 -28.82
C ILE A 164 -4.75 5.69 -27.62
N THR A 165 -4.45 6.45 -26.56
CA THR A 165 -5.15 6.26 -25.28
C THR A 165 -5.55 7.57 -24.58
N GLY A 166 -4.93 8.69 -24.94
CA GLY A 166 -5.13 9.99 -24.30
C GLY A 166 -3.86 10.53 -23.65
N ALA A 167 -3.97 11.65 -22.96
CA ALA A 167 -2.84 12.28 -22.27
C ALA A 167 -2.28 11.36 -21.15
N ARG A 168 -1.02 11.61 -20.76
CA ARG A 168 -0.31 10.85 -19.71
C ARG A 168 -0.06 9.37 -20.05
N PHE A 169 -0.09 9.01 -21.33
CA PHE A 169 0.41 7.74 -21.86
C PHE A 169 1.56 8.00 -22.78
N THR A 170 2.56 7.13 -22.79
CA THR A 170 3.78 7.29 -23.56
C THR A 170 4.02 6.04 -24.41
N LEU A 171 4.39 6.25 -25.67
CA LEU A 171 4.90 5.19 -26.52
C LEU A 171 6.44 5.21 -26.47
N TYR A 172 7.03 4.16 -25.95
CA TYR A 172 8.47 3.94 -25.99
C TYR A 172 8.84 3.30 -27.33
N LYS A 173 9.94 3.76 -27.93
CA LYS A 173 10.40 3.29 -29.24
C LYS A 173 11.86 2.82 -29.18
N ASP A 174 12.22 1.89 -30.02
CA ASP A 174 13.59 1.43 -30.24
C ASP A 174 14.45 1.25 -28.98
N LEU A 175 15.55 2.02 -28.84
CA LEU A 175 16.43 1.96 -27.69
C LEU A 175 15.76 2.42 -26.39
N GLY A 176 14.72 3.25 -26.45
CA GLY A 176 13.92 3.63 -25.29
C GLY A 176 13.12 2.44 -24.75
N ALA A 177 12.41 1.70 -25.62
CA ALA A 177 11.70 0.48 -25.24
C ALA A 177 12.65 -0.62 -24.76
N ARG A 178 13.85 -0.70 -25.38
CA ARG A 178 14.88 -1.64 -24.93
C ARG A 178 15.43 -1.28 -23.56
N MET A 179 15.65 0.01 -23.27
CA MET A 179 16.16 0.47 -21.98
C MET A 179 15.12 0.26 -20.86
N GLU A 180 13.84 0.48 -21.13
CA GLU A 180 12.75 0.16 -20.18
C GLU A 180 12.79 -1.34 -19.78
N ARG A 181 12.89 -2.22 -20.76
CA ARG A 181 13.01 -3.66 -20.52
C ARG A 181 14.34 -4.04 -19.84
N ALA A 182 15.43 -3.39 -20.19
CA ALA A 182 16.73 -3.60 -19.59
C ALA A 182 16.74 -3.24 -18.11
N LEU A 183 16.10 -2.13 -17.74
CA LEU A 183 15.91 -1.71 -16.35
C LEU A 183 15.09 -2.73 -15.55
N ILE A 184 13.98 -3.23 -16.12
CA ILE A 184 13.16 -4.25 -15.47
C ILE A 184 13.99 -5.49 -15.15
N ASN A 185 14.72 -6.04 -16.13
CA ASN A 185 15.52 -7.23 -15.94
C ASN A 185 16.68 -7.00 -14.96
N PHE A 186 17.36 -5.87 -15.06
CA PHE A 186 18.43 -5.48 -14.15
C PHE A 186 17.95 -5.42 -12.69
N MET A 187 16.79 -4.78 -12.44
CA MET A 187 16.21 -4.67 -11.10
C MET A 187 15.78 -6.05 -10.57
N LEU A 188 15.11 -6.86 -11.38
CA LEU A 188 14.71 -8.22 -10.98
C LEU A 188 15.91 -9.10 -10.65
N ASP A 189 16.96 -9.12 -11.50
CA ASP A 189 18.16 -9.91 -11.26
C ASP A 189 18.89 -9.47 -9.98
N LEU A 190 18.92 -8.15 -9.71
CA LEU A 190 19.49 -7.60 -8.49
C LEU A 190 18.73 -8.07 -7.25
N HIS A 191 17.40 -7.95 -7.30
CA HIS A 191 16.59 -8.30 -6.13
C HIS A 191 16.48 -9.82 -5.90
N THR A 192 16.46 -10.62 -6.95
CA THR A 192 16.38 -12.09 -6.83
C THR A 192 17.73 -12.73 -6.51
N GLY A 193 18.81 -12.16 -6.99
CA GLY A 193 20.17 -12.66 -6.75
C GLY A 193 20.73 -12.15 -5.40
N PRO A 194 21.44 -11.01 -5.37
CA PRO A 194 22.09 -10.52 -4.15
C PRO A 194 21.17 -10.28 -2.97
N HIS A 195 19.93 -9.76 -3.20
CA HIS A 195 19.01 -9.42 -2.12
C HIS A 195 18.14 -10.60 -1.67
N GLY A 196 18.09 -11.71 -2.45
CA GLY A 196 17.44 -12.96 -2.05
C GLY A 196 15.89 -12.92 -2.06
N TYR A 197 15.26 -11.97 -2.75
CA TYR A 197 13.81 -11.96 -2.93
C TYR A 197 13.36 -13.09 -3.86
N ARG A 198 12.16 -13.61 -3.62
CA ARG A 198 11.51 -14.57 -4.54
C ARG A 198 10.71 -13.78 -5.57
N GLU A 199 11.01 -14.00 -6.87
CA GLU A 199 10.24 -13.40 -7.94
C GLU A 199 8.87 -14.05 -8.08
N VAL A 200 7.84 -13.22 -8.24
CA VAL A 200 6.48 -13.66 -8.55
C VAL A 200 5.91 -12.82 -9.68
N LEU A 201 5.10 -13.42 -10.53
CA LEU A 201 4.36 -12.73 -11.58
C LEU A 201 2.85 -12.82 -11.29
N PRO A 202 2.30 -11.82 -10.58
CA PRO A 202 0.90 -11.85 -10.17
C PRO A 202 -0.05 -11.39 -11.30
N PRO A 203 -1.36 -11.65 -11.19
CA PRO A 203 -2.37 -11.03 -12.03
C PRO A 203 -2.34 -9.50 -11.94
N PHE A 204 -2.57 -8.80 -13.08
CA PHE A 204 -2.63 -7.34 -13.14
C PHE A 204 -4.05 -6.78 -12.96
N MET A 205 -5.03 -7.66 -12.91
CA MET A 205 -6.41 -7.37 -12.51
C MET A 205 -6.72 -8.12 -11.22
N VAL A 206 -7.30 -7.42 -10.26
CA VAL A 206 -7.64 -7.99 -8.96
C VAL A 206 -9.08 -7.68 -8.58
N ASN A 207 -9.65 -8.48 -7.68
CA ASN A 207 -10.98 -8.26 -7.16
C ASN A 207 -10.99 -7.16 -6.07
N ARG A 208 -12.19 -6.71 -5.70
CA ARG A 208 -12.42 -5.71 -4.66
C ARG A 208 -11.76 -6.09 -3.33
N ARG A 209 -11.79 -7.37 -2.97
CA ARG A 209 -11.25 -7.85 -1.70
C ARG A 209 -9.73 -7.63 -1.61
N ALA A 210 -8.99 -7.90 -2.68
CA ALA A 210 -7.55 -7.65 -2.72
C ALA A 210 -7.24 -6.14 -2.58
N MET A 211 -8.00 -5.27 -3.25
CA MET A 211 -7.85 -3.81 -3.11
C MET A 211 -8.16 -3.33 -1.69
N THR A 212 -9.11 -3.96 -1.00
CA THR A 212 -9.45 -3.66 0.39
C THR A 212 -8.36 -4.15 1.35
N GLY A 213 -7.75 -5.30 1.06
CA GLY A 213 -6.69 -5.90 1.87
C GLY A 213 -5.48 -4.99 2.06
N THR A 214 -5.09 -4.25 1.03
CA THR A 214 -3.97 -3.29 1.08
C THR A 214 -4.38 -1.86 1.43
N GLY A 215 -5.70 -1.59 1.63
CA GLY A 215 -6.20 -0.27 2.04
C GLY A 215 -6.45 0.71 0.88
N GLN A 216 -6.43 0.25 -0.38
CA GLN A 216 -6.80 1.07 -1.55
C GLN A 216 -8.31 1.38 -1.51
N LEU A 217 -9.12 0.38 -1.19
CA LEU A 217 -10.55 0.54 -0.99
C LEU A 217 -10.92 0.55 0.49
N PRO A 218 -12.01 1.26 0.85
CA PRO A 218 -12.94 2.01 -0.02
C PRO A 218 -12.45 3.40 -0.41
N LYS A 219 -11.42 3.96 0.23
CA LYS A 219 -11.08 5.40 0.21
C LYS A 219 -10.67 5.93 -1.16
N PHE A 220 -9.93 5.17 -1.95
CA PHE A 220 -9.30 5.63 -3.20
C PHE A 220 -9.95 5.06 -4.46
N GLU A 221 -11.23 4.66 -4.42
CA GLU A 221 -11.91 4.06 -5.59
C GLU A 221 -11.91 4.98 -6.81
N GLU A 222 -11.93 6.30 -6.62
CA GLU A 222 -11.89 7.28 -7.71
C GLU A 222 -10.54 7.32 -8.44
N ASP A 223 -9.44 6.95 -7.76
CA ASP A 223 -8.09 6.90 -8.34
C ASP A 223 -7.80 5.60 -9.09
N LEU A 224 -8.70 4.61 -9.03
CA LEU A 224 -8.52 3.29 -9.62
C LEU A 224 -9.22 3.15 -10.96
N PHE A 225 -8.59 2.43 -11.91
CA PHE A 225 -9.24 1.94 -13.11
C PHE A 225 -10.07 0.70 -12.77
N LYS A 226 -11.38 0.88 -12.72
CA LYS A 226 -12.36 -0.17 -12.43
C LYS A 226 -12.98 -0.71 -13.71
N LEU A 227 -13.13 -2.03 -13.80
CA LEU A 227 -13.90 -2.69 -14.84
C LEU A 227 -15.39 -2.71 -14.43
N SER A 228 -16.28 -2.57 -15.42
CA SER A 228 -17.72 -2.52 -15.16
C SER A 228 -18.29 -3.88 -14.73
N ASP A 229 -17.77 -4.98 -15.33
CA ASP A 229 -18.19 -6.35 -15.04
C ASP A 229 -17.06 -7.30 -15.45
N PRO A 230 -16.58 -8.20 -14.60
CA PRO A 230 -16.85 -8.29 -13.15
C PRO A 230 -16.30 -7.10 -12.35
N ASP A 231 -16.58 -7.02 -11.03
CA ASP A 231 -16.07 -5.97 -10.13
C ASP A 231 -14.55 -6.14 -9.88
N TYR A 232 -13.78 -5.93 -10.93
CA TYR A 232 -12.32 -5.99 -10.96
C TYR A 232 -11.71 -4.63 -11.17
N PHE A 233 -10.44 -4.53 -10.80
CA PHE A 233 -9.63 -3.31 -10.89
C PHE A 233 -8.29 -3.62 -11.54
N LEU A 234 -7.80 -2.72 -12.38
CA LEU A 234 -6.39 -2.72 -12.78
C LEU A 234 -5.54 -2.27 -11.58
N ILE A 235 -4.45 -2.98 -11.32
CA ILE A 235 -3.61 -2.72 -10.13
C ILE A 235 -2.90 -1.37 -10.21
N PRO A 236 -2.90 -0.55 -9.14
CA PRO A 236 -2.10 0.67 -9.07
C PRO A 236 -0.64 0.41 -8.70
N THR A 237 -0.32 -0.78 -8.23
CA THR A 237 0.98 -1.27 -7.75
C THR A 237 0.93 -2.79 -7.59
N ALA A 238 2.07 -3.47 -7.76
CA ALA A 238 2.18 -4.90 -7.47
C ALA A 238 2.01 -5.23 -5.98
N GLU A 239 2.16 -4.24 -5.08
CA GLU A 239 1.84 -4.39 -3.67
C GLU A 239 0.48 -5.09 -3.46
N VAL A 240 -0.54 -4.67 -4.23
CA VAL A 240 -1.90 -5.20 -4.06
C VAL A 240 -1.96 -6.72 -4.28
N PRO A 241 -1.62 -7.27 -5.44
CA PRO A 241 -1.69 -8.71 -5.63
C PRO A 241 -0.66 -9.47 -4.79
N VAL A 242 0.56 -8.95 -4.60
CA VAL A 242 1.62 -9.67 -3.88
C VAL A 242 1.32 -9.78 -2.39
N THR A 243 0.83 -8.69 -1.76
CA THR A 243 0.41 -8.75 -0.35
C THR A 243 -0.75 -9.73 -0.14
N ASN A 244 -1.66 -9.83 -1.12
CA ASN A 244 -2.82 -10.72 -1.03
C ASN A 244 -2.53 -12.19 -1.41
N ILE A 245 -1.29 -12.56 -1.77
CA ILE A 245 -0.89 -13.97 -1.94
C ILE A 245 -1.24 -14.78 -0.68
N HIS A 246 -1.01 -14.21 0.49
CA HIS A 246 -1.24 -14.86 1.78
C HIS A 246 -2.57 -14.46 2.46
N GLN A 247 -3.54 -13.93 1.70
CA GLN A 247 -4.85 -13.58 2.25
C GLN A 247 -5.53 -14.81 2.88
N ASP A 248 -6.02 -14.65 4.13
CA ASP A 248 -6.62 -15.69 4.98
C ASP A 248 -5.68 -16.85 5.36
N GLU A 249 -4.38 -16.64 5.30
CA GLU A 249 -3.39 -17.66 5.66
C GLU A 249 -2.82 -17.45 7.07
N ILE A 250 -2.37 -18.57 7.66
CA ILE A 250 -1.59 -18.58 8.90
C ILE A 250 -0.20 -19.12 8.55
N LEU A 251 0.77 -18.22 8.53
CA LEU A 251 2.16 -18.52 8.21
C LEU A 251 2.87 -19.17 9.42
N LEU A 252 4.00 -19.82 9.15
CA LEU A 252 4.90 -20.29 10.21
C LEU A 252 5.90 -19.18 10.54
N GLU A 253 6.20 -18.96 11.83
CA GLU A 253 7.19 -17.97 12.25
C GLU A 253 8.57 -18.22 11.64
N GLU A 254 8.93 -19.52 11.44
CA GLU A 254 10.21 -19.92 10.88
C GLU A 254 10.39 -19.58 9.39
N ASP A 255 9.30 -19.31 8.68
CA ASP A 255 9.33 -18.88 7.29
C ASP A 255 9.50 -17.36 7.13
N LEU A 256 9.34 -16.60 8.25
CA LEU A 256 9.48 -15.15 8.24
C LEU A 256 10.93 -14.69 8.47
N PRO A 257 11.41 -13.66 7.78
CA PRO A 257 10.68 -12.84 6.82
C PRO A 257 10.49 -13.51 5.45
N LEU A 258 9.31 -13.41 4.85
CA LEU A 258 9.07 -13.74 3.45
C LEU A 258 9.27 -12.48 2.61
N CYS A 259 10.13 -12.58 1.58
CA CYS A 259 10.49 -11.46 0.71
C CYS A 259 10.12 -11.80 -0.74
N TYR A 260 9.27 -10.97 -1.37
CA TYR A 260 8.86 -11.13 -2.77
C TYR A 260 9.22 -9.90 -3.59
N THR A 261 9.59 -10.12 -4.86
CA THR A 261 9.70 -9.06 -5.87
C THR A 261 8.82 -9.38 -7.05
N ALA A 262 8.23 -8.35 -7.66
CA ALA A 262 7.39 -8.49 -8.83
C ALA A 262 7.54 -7.29 -9.78
N TYR A 263 7.72 -7.56 -11.05
CA TYR A 263 7.50 -6.58 -12.09
C TYR A 263 6.04 -6.57 -12.50
N THR A 264 5.42 -5.37 -12.54
CA THR A 264 4.09 -5.20 -13.14
C THR A 264 3.94 -3.85 -13.83
N PRO A 265 3.08 -3.72 -14.86
CA PRO A 265 2.46 -2.44 -15.18
C PRO A 265 1.59 -2.00 -14.01
N CYS A 266 1.53 -0.70 -13.77
CA CYS A 266 0.72 -0.06 -12.74
C CYS A 266 -0.19 0.97 -13.39
N PHE A 267 -1.43 1.08 -12.89
CA PHE A 267 -2.47 1.90 -13.50
C PHE A 267 -3.07 2.86 -12.47
N ARG A 268 -2.96 4.18 -12.70
CA ARG A 268 -3.47 5.21 -11.78
C ARG A 268 -4.22 6.29 -12.57
N LYS A 269 -5.43 6.63 -12.14
CA LYS A 269 -6.19 7.74 -12.77
C LYS A 269 -5.62 9.12 -12.43
N GLU A 270 -4.79 9.22 -11.38
CA GLU A 270 -4.20 10.47 -10.95
C GLU A 270 -5.26 11.57 -10.71
N ALA A 271 -6.40 11.19 -10.11
CA ALA A 271 -7.47 12.11 -9.78
C ALA A 271 -6.93 13.19 -8.81
N GLY A 272 -7.21 14.45 -9.09
CA GLY A 272 -6.73 15.56 -8.25
C GLY A 272 -5.32 16.11 -8.57
N SER A 273 -4.56 15.50 -9.49
CA SER A 273 -3.22 15.98 -9.88
C SER A 273 -3.22 16.92 -11.10
N TYR A 274 -4.24 17.77 -11.21
CA TYR A 274 -4.37 18.71 -12.32
C TYR A 274 -3.21 19.72 -12.34
N GLY A 275 -2.54 19.84 -13.51
CA GLY A 275 -1.48 20.83 -13.73
C GLY A 275 -0.10 20.48 -13.18
N LYS A 276 0.07 19.39 -12.42
CA LYS A 276 1.37 18.94 -11.94
C LYS A 276 2.02 17.94 -12.89
N ASP A 277 3.32 18.11 -13.17
CA ASP A 277 4.14 17.20 -13.99
C ASP A 277 3.42 16.72 -15.27
N THR A 278 2.88 17.67 -16.06
CA THR A 278 2.02 17.37 -17.23
C THR A 278 2.80 16.89 -18.44
N ARG A 279 4.14 17.02 -18.46
CA ARG A 279 5.03 16.57 -19.52
C ARG A 279 5.95 15.46 -19.05
N GLY A 280 6.31 14.56 -19.98
CA GLY A 280 7.28 13.51 -19.72
C GLY A 280 6.72 12.31 -18.96
N LEU A 281 7.61 11.59 -18.26
CA LEU A 281 7.35 10.28 -17.66
C LEU A 281 7.11 10.31 -16.14
N ILE A 282 7.11 11.49 -15.51
CA ILE A 282 7.03 11.57 -14.03
C ILE A 282 5.66 11.14 -13.53
N ARG A 283 4.58 11.53 -14.25
CA ARG A 283 3.21 11.27 -13.85
C ARG A 283 2.39 10.70 -15.01
N GLN A 284 2.20 9.38 -14.97
CA GLN A 284 1.56 8.62 -16.03
C GLN A 284 0.38 7.81 -15.50
N HIS A 285 -0.63 7.59 -16.37
CA HIS A 285 -1.76 6.68 -16.08
C HIS A 285 -1.36 5.21 -16.13
N GLN A 286 -0.34 4.88 -16.91
CA GLN A 286 0.27 3.56 -16.99
C GLN A 286 1.78 3.69 -16.93
N PHE A 287 2.43 2.96 -16.02
CA PHE A 287 3.88 2.90 -15.87
C PHE A 287 4.32 1.54 -15.36
N ASN A 288 5.59 1.22 -15.54
CA ASN A 288 6.19 -0.02 -15.07
C ASN A 288 6.88 0.17 -13.73
N LYS A 289 6.75 -0.83 -12.84
CA LYS A 289 7.38 -0.82 -11.53
C LYS A 289 7.87 -2.22 -11.14
N VAL A 290 9.06 -2.31 -10.60
CA VAL A 290 9.50 -3.46 -9.82
C VAL A 290 9.17 -3.17 -8.37
N GLU A 291 8.46 -4.07 -7.71
CA GLU A 291 7.98 -3.92 -6.35
C GLU A 291 8.64 -4.93 -5.44
N LEU A 292 8.91 -4.51 -4.23
CA LEU A 292 9.41 -5.34 -3.13
C LEU A 292 8.34 -5.43 -2.05
N VAL A 293 8.01 -6.63 -1.58
CA VAL A 293 7.03 -6.86 -0.51
C VAL A 293 7.64 -7.80 0.51
N LYS A 294 7.53 -7.45 1.80
CA LYS A 294 7.96 -8.32 2.89
C LYS A 294 6.83 -8.60 3.86
N PHE A 295 6.83 -9.81 4.41
CA PHE A 295 6.01 -10.22 5.54
C PHE A 295 6.96 -10.57 6.68
N THR A 296 6.76 -9.95 7.85
CA THR A 296 7.68 -10.10 8.98
C THR A 296 6.92 -10.31 10.29
N THR A 297 7.64 -10.74 11.32
CA THR A 297 7.11 -10.59 12.68
C THR A 297 7.18 -9.11 13.10
N PRO A 298 6.35 -8.67 14.07
CA PRO A 298 6.35 -7.29 14.57
C PRO A 298 7.73 -6.83 15.06
N GLU A 299 8.48 -7.73 15.70
CA GLU A 299 9.74 -7.41 16.38
C GLU A 299 10.85 -6.93 15.44
N ILE A 300 10.89 -7.49 14.22
CA ILE A 300 11.95 -7.18 13.24
C ILE A 300 11.51 -6.26 12.11
N SER A 301 10.24 -5.83 12.09
CA SER A 301 9.66 -5.13 10.93
C SER A 301 10.36 -3.80 10.59
N TYR A 302 10.84 -3.07 11.59
CA TYR A 302 11.56 -1.82 11.35
C TYR A 302 13.00 -2.03 10.89
N GLU A 303 13.66 -3.11 11.33
CA GLU A 303 14.95 -3.54 10.78
C GLU A 303 14.79 -3.96 9.31
N GLU A 304 13.72 -4.69 8.99
CA GLU A 304 13.42 -5.08 7.62
C GLU A 304 13.01 -3.89 6.72
N LEU A 305 12.49 -2.79 7.29
CA LEU A 305 12.27 -1.54 6.54
C LEU A 305 13.61 -0.90 6.13
N GLU A 306 14.59 -0.85 7.03
CA GLU A 306 15.93 -0.32 6.71
C GLU A 306 16.61 -1.17 5.62
N LYS A 307 16.52 -2.51 5.69
CA LYS A 307 17.05 -3.41 4.65
C LYS A 307 16.36 -3.21 3.31
N LEU A 308 15.02 -3.13 3.30
CA LEU A 308 14.23 -2.90 2.09
C LEU A 308 14.59 -1.56 1.44
N THR A 309 14.79 -0.52 2.26
CA THR A 309 15.21 0.79 1.78
C THR A 309 16.62 0.73 1.17
N ALA A 310 17.56 0.03 1.82
CA ALA A 310 18.93 -0.18 1.31
C ALA A 310 18.92 -0.97 -0.01
N ASP A 311 18.06 -1.99 -0.16
CA ASP A 311 17.90 -2.77 -1.40
C ASP A 311 17.44 -1.86 -2.57
N ALA A 312 16.54 -0.92 -2.30
CA ALA A 312 16.09 0.06 -3.30
C ALA A 312 17.19 1.09 -3.63
N GLU A 313 17.95 1.55 -2.63
CA GLU A 313 19.11 2.45 -2.83
C GLU A 313 20.19 1.81 -3.70
N GLU A 314 20.46 0.51 -3.54
CA GLU A 314 21.50 -0.19 -4.30
C GLU A 314 21.23 -0.15 -5.81
N VAL A 315 19.97 -0.14 -6.26
CA VAL A 315 19.64 0.06 -7.68
C VAL A 315 20.19 1.38 -8.19
N LEU A 316 19.97 2.48 -7.47
CA LEU A 316 20.46 3.83 -7.84
C LEU A 316 21.98 3.90 -7.77
N GLN A 317 22.59 3.27 -6.76
CA GLN A 317 24.04 3.24 -6.59
C GLN A 317 24.71 2.51 -7.74
N ARG A 318 24.24 1.34 -8.14
CA ARG A 318 24.77 0.59 -9.28
C ARG A 318 24.58 1.32 -10.62
N LEU A 319 23.50 2.11 -10.72
CA LEU A 319 23.29 2.96 -11.89
C LEU A 319 24.07 4.29 -11.82
N GLY A 320 24.75 4.60 -10.72
CA GLY A 320 25.51 5.85 -10.54
C GLY A 320 24.64 7.10 -10.53
N ILE A 321 23.37 7.00 -10.08
CA ILE A 321 22.41 8.10 -10.03
C ILE A 321 22.42 8.75 -8.65
N PRO A 322 22.74 10.06 -8.53
CA PRO A 322 22.68 10.78 -7.26
C PRO A 322 21.24 10.84 -6.72
N TYR A 323 21.08 10.61 -5.42
CA TYR A 323 19.78 10.61 -4.77
C TYR A 323 19.88 11.11 -3.33
N ARG A 324 18.72 11.37 -2.74
CA ARG A 324 18.57 11.55 -1.29
C ARG A 324 17.47 10.62 -0.76
N VAL A 325 17.55 10.31 0.53
CA VAL A 325 16.51 9.60 1.28
C VAL A 325 15.86 10.57 2.24
N VAL A 326 14.55 10.66 2.20
CA VAL A 326 13.76 11.48 3.12
C VAL A 326 12.78 10.60 3.91
N ILE A 327 12.59 10.92 5.19
CA ILE A 327 11.52 10.34 5.99
C ILE A 327 10.30 11.25 5.89
N LEU A 328 9.14 10.67 5.58
CA LEU A 328 7.91 11.43 5.49
C LEU A 328 7.39 11.82 6.87
N CYS A 329 6.89 13.05 6.99
CA CYS A 329 6.22 13.53 8.20
C CYS A 329 4.77 13.03 8.29
N THR A 330 4.12 13.22 9.43
CA THR A 330 2.74 12.71 9.67
C THR A 330 1.70 13.19 8.67
N ALA A 331 1.83 14.37 8.10
CA ALA A 331 0.88 14.92 7.15
C ALA A 331 1.10 14.46 5.71
N ASP A 332 2.27 13.88 5.41
CA ASP A 332 2.63 13.38 4.08
C ASP A 332 2.64 11.85 4.00
N LEU A 333 2.49 11.17 5.14
CA LEU A 333 2.36 9.70 5.19
C LEU A 333 1.15 9.22 4.40
N GLY A 334 1.34 8.16 3.64
CA GLY A 334 0.26 7.41 2.99
C GLY A 334 -0.74 6.86 4.02
N PHE A 335 -2.01 6.74 3.62
CA PHE A 335 -3.14 6.33 4.46
C PHE A 335 -2.89 5.03 5.27
N SER A 336 -2.22 4.06 4.67
CA SER A 336 -1.97 2.74 5.27
C SER A 336 -0.61 2.64 5.99
N ALA A 337 0.30 3.59 5.79
CA ALA A 337 1.67 3.52 6.29
C ALA A 337 1.79 3.98 7.76
N ALA A 338 2.64 3.29 8.53
CA ALA A 338 3.08 3.72 9.85
C ALA A 338 4.40 4.52 9.78
N LYS A 339 5.27 4.19 8.83
CA LYS A 339 6.52 4.91 8.55
C LYS A 339 6.92 4.70 7.09
N THR A 340 7.41 5.77 6.47
CA THR A 340 7.82 5.75 5.06
C THR A 340 9.13 6.48 4.87
N TYR A 341 10.02 5.88 4.07
CA TYR A 341 11.17 6.54 3.45
C TYR A 341 10.92 6.69 1.96
N ASP A 342 11.11 7.91 1.44
CA ASP A 342 11.15 8.15 0.01
C ASP A 342 12.58 8.30 -0.48
N LEU A 343 12.91 7.65 -1.59
CA LEU A 343 14.14 7.87 -2.34
C LEU A 343 13.83 8.84 -3.46
N GLU A 344 14.58 9.93 -3.52
CA GLU A 344 14.42 10.96 -4.53
C GLU A 344 15.68 11.09 -5.37
N ALA A 345 15.60 10.83 -6.68
CA ALA A 345 16.71 10.97 -7.62
C ALA A 345 16.88 12.42 -8.07
N TRP A 346 18.13 12.87 -8.21
CA TRP A 346 18.43 14.19 -8.78
C TRP A 346 18.18 14.24 -10.28
N LEU A 347 17.44 15.24 -10.74
CA LEU A 347 17.13 15.48 -12.13
C LEU A 347 17.75 16.81 -12.60
N PRO A 348 18.89 16.78 -13.31
CA PRO A 348 19.62 17.99 -13.69
C PRO A 348 18.83 18.93 -14.64
N GLY A 349 18.05 18.37 -15.56
CA GLY A 349 17.25 19.15 -16.51
C GLY A 349 16.10 19.92 -15.86
N GLN A 350 15.71 19.53 -14.66
CA GLN A 350 14.67 20.16 -13.85
C GLN A 350 15.22 20.83 -12.59
N THR A 351 16.51 20.64 -12.29
CA THR A 351 17.22 21.18 -11.12
C THR A 351 16.49 20.84 -9.81
N THR A 352 16.03 19.59 -9.67
CA THR A 352 15.24 19.16 -8.51
C THR A 352 15.45 17.67 -8.20
N TYR A 353 15.14 17.29 -6.98
CA TYR A 353 14.95 15.89 -6.60
C TYR A 353 13.52 15.46 -6.90
N LYS A 354 13.33 14.25 -7.41
CA LYS A 354 12.00 13.64 -7.65
C LYS A 354 11.96 12.23 -7.07
N GLU A 355 10.88 11.94 -6.37
CA GLU A 355 10.60 10.62 -5.82
C GLU A 355 10.67 9.54 -6.90
N ILE A 356 11.42 8.48 -6.63
CA ILE A 356 11.60 7.32 -7.50
C ILE A 356 11.21 6.01 -6.81
N SER A 357 11.22 5.99 -5.49
CA SER A 357 10.78 4.88 -4.65
C SER A 357 10.19 5.41 -3.36
N SER A 358 9.21 4.68 -2.83
CA SER A 358 8.63 4.90 -1.51
C SER A 358 8.64 3.56 -0.77
N CYS A 359 9.33 3.49 0.37
CA CYS A 359 9.54 2.29 1.17
C CYS A 359 8.79 2.42 2.50
N SER A 360 7.78 1.59 2.73
CA SER A 360 6.83 1.74 3.82
C SER A 360 6.72 0.50 4.70
N ASN A 361 6.55 0.72 6.01
CA ASN A 361 6.09 -0.27 6.96
C ASN A 361 4.63 0.05 7.32
N PHE A 362 3.75 -0.92 7.15
CA PHE A 362 2.32 -0.80 7.45
C PHE A 362 1.94 -1.39 8.80
N GLU A 363 2.91 -1.94 9.50
CA GLU A 363 2.64 -2.75 10.69
C GLU A 363 1.59 -3.83 10.40
N ASP A 364 0.59 -4.00 11.25
CA ASP A 364 -0.48 -4.98 11.07
C ASP A 364 -1.69 -4.45 10.28
N PHE A 365 -1.65 -3.21 9.77
CA PHE A 365 -2.79 -2.56 9.11
C PHE A 365 -3.35 -3.35 7.92
N GLN A 366 -2.48 -3.79 7.02
CA GLN A 366 -2.87 -4.60 5.87
C GLN A 366 -3.16 -6.05 6.28
N ALA A 367 -2.38 -6.59 7.19
CA ALA A 367 -2.55 -7.95 7.68
C ALA A 367 -3.90 -8.13 8.39
N ARG A 368 -4.41 -7.12 9.12
CA ARG A 368 -5.76 -7.15 9.69
C ARG A 368 -6.84 -7.17 8.61
N ARG A 369 -6.68 -6.40 7.53
CA ARG A 369 -7.65 -6.32 6.42
C ARG A 369 -7.66 -7.58 5.55
N ALA A 370 -6.49 -8.13 5.28
CA ALA A 370 -6.31 -9.33 4.47
C ALA A 370 -6.34 -10.62 5.29
N ASN A 371 -6.44 -10.53 6.64
CA ASN A 371 -6.43 -11.64 7.59
C ASN A 371 -5.18 -12.53 7.44
N ILE A 372 -3.99 -11.91 7.36
CA ILE A 372 -2.71 -12.60 7.26
C ILE A 372 -2.11 -12.72 8.65
N ARG A 373 -1.92 -13.93 9.12
CA ARG A 373 -1.47 -14.22 10.47
C ARG A 373 -0.24 -15.12 10.45
N TYR A 374 0.44 -15.21 11.58
CA TYR A 374 1.46 -16.22 11.80
C TYR A 374 1.26 -16.90 13.15
N ARG A 375 1.89 -18.04 13.34
CA ARG A 375 1.86 -18.80 14.59
C ARG A 375 3.17 -18.61 15.34
N PRO A 376 3.20 -17.80 16.42
CA PRO A 376 4.41 -17.60 17.21
C PRO A 376 4.85 -18.89 17.91
N LYS A 377 6.15 -19.18 17.91
CA LYS A 377 6.73 -20.32 18.62
C LYS A 377 6.53 -20.16 20.14
N GLY A 378 6.06 -21.19 20.78
CA GLY A 378 5.88 -21.20 22.24
C GLY A 378 4.68 -20.43 22.78
N LYS A 379 3.88 -19.79 21.92
CA LYS A 379 2.64 -19.11 22.30
C LYS A 379 1.41 -19.86 21.80
N LYS A 380 0.29 -19.74 22.53
CA LYS A 380 -1.01 -20.22 22.05
C LYS A 380 -1.66 -19.14 21.17
N GLY A 381 -2.28 -19.56 20.05
CA GLY A 381 -2.99 -18.67 19.14
C GLY A 381 -2.18 -18.22 17.95
N THR A 382 -2.62 -17.15 17.33
CA THR A 382 -1.99 -16.52 16.14
C THR A 382 -1.90 -15.01 16.34
N GLU A 383 -0.89 -14.38 15.76
CA GLU A 383 -0.69 -12.94 15.72
C GLU A 383 -0.75 -12.47 14.24
N PHE A 384 -0.99 -11.18 14.01
CA PHE A 384 -0.89 -10.61 12.67
C PHE A 384 0.57 -10.39 12.30
N VAL A 385 0.93 -10.66 11.05
CA VAL A 385 2.22 -10.26 10.51
C VAL A 385 2.29 -8.74 10.35
N HIS A 386 3.49 -8.18 10.28
CA HIS A 386 3.70 -6.86 9.72
C HIS A 386 4.00 -7.00 8.23
N THR A 387 3.46 -6.07 7.42
CA THR A 387 3.72 -6.00 5.98
C THR A 387 4.52 -4.75 5.65
N LEU A 388 5.44 -4.91 4.70
CA LEU A 388 6.25 -3.83 4.18
C LEU A 388 6.22 -3.86 2.66
N ASN A 389 6.32 -2.70 2.03
CA ASN A 389 6.59 -2.63 0.61
C ASN A 389 7.59 -1.52 0.27
N GLY A 390 8.12 -1.57 -0.94
CA GLY A 390 8.89 -0.51 -1.54
C GLY A 390 9.05 -0.72 -3.03
N SER A 391 9.21 0.38 -3.77
CA SER A 391 9.56 0.24 -5.17
C SER A 391 11.03 -0.10 -5.32
N GLY A 392 11.33 -1.10 -6.07
CA GLY A 392 12.69 -1.51 -6.37
C GLY A 392 13.14 -1.41 -7.84
N LEU A 393 12.80 -0.40 -8.67
CA LEU A 393 12.20 0.93 -8.51
C LEU A 393 11.02 1.16 -9.47
N ALA A 394 10.53 2.43 -9.55
CA ALA A 394 9.68 2.92 -10.64
C ALA A 394 10.51 3.02 -11.93
N VAL A 395 10.27 2.12 -12.91
CA VAL A 395 11.14 1.93 -14.08
C VAL A 395 11.20 3.19 -14.95
N GLY A 396 10.04 3.79 -15.27
CA GLY A 396 9.98 5.00 -16.06
C GLY A 396 10.69 6.20 -15.41
N ARG A 397 10.57 6.37 -14.07
CA ARG A 397 11.30 7.43 -13.36
C ARG A 397 12.80 7.16 -13.30
N THR A 398 13.22 5.90 -13.26
CA THR A 398 14.64 5.51 -13.36
C THR A 398 15.18 5.83 -14.75
N LEU A 399 14.38 5.58 -15.81
CA LEU A 399 14.75 5.99 -17.17
C LEU A 399 14.89 7.52 -17.26
N VAL A 400 13.99 8.30 -16.67
CA VAL A 400 14.11 9.77 -16.58
C VAL A 400 15.45 10.17 -15.96
N ALA A 401 15.80 9.58 -14.82
CA ALA A 401 17.04 9.88 -14.11
C ALA A 401 18.27 9.54 -14.97
N ILE A 402 18.25 8.44 -15.73
CA ILE A 402 19.32 8.10 -16.68
C ILE A 402 19.42 9.11 -17.81
N LEU A 403 18.30 9.41 -18.48
CA LEU A 403 18.30 10.36 -19.60
C LEU A 403 18.86 11.71 -19.18
N GLU A 404 18.49 12.21 -18.01
CA GLU A 404 18.92 13.52 -17.55
C GLU A 404 20.36 13.53 -16.99
N ASN A 405 20.79 12.49 -16.22
CA ASN A 405 22.13 12.47 -15.64
C ASN A 405 23.23 12.04 -16.63
N TYR A 406 22.88 11.24 -17.65
CA TYR A 406 23.84 10.67 -18.60
C TYR A 406 23.82 11.30 -19.98
N GLN A 407 23.12 12.45 -20.14
CA GLN A 407 23.10 13.21 -21.39
C GLN A 407 24.46 13.79 -21.72
N ASN A 408 24.80 13.84 -23.01
CA ASN A 408 26.04 14.38 -23.56
C ASN A 408 25.80 15.67 -24.36
N ALA A 409 26.86 16.46 -24.55
CA ALA A 409 26.80 17.71 -25.32
C ALA A 409 26.40 17.50 -26.77
N ASP A 410 26.70 16.33 -27.34
CA ASP A 410 26.34 15.93 -28.71
C ASP A 410 24.87 15.48 -28.86
N GLY A 411 24.11 15.50 -27.78
CA GLY A 411 22.71 15.10 -27.75
C GLY A 411 22.47 13.60 -27.55
N THR A 412 23.51 12.79 -27.43
CA THR A 412 23.42 11.36 -27.10
C THR A 412 23.25 11.15 -25.59
N VAL A 413 22.92 9.94 -25.18
CA VAL A 413 22.87 9.54 -23.76
C VAL A 413 23.77 8.33 -23.56
N THR A 414 24.71 8.41 -22.62
CA THR A 414 25.56 7.28 -22.23
C THR A 414 24.74 6.25 -21.47
N VAL A 415 24.85 4.97 -21.83
CA VAL A 415 24.22 3.87 -21.09
C VAL A 415 25.05 3.56 -19.85
N PRO A 416 24.47 3.58 -18.63
CA PRO A 416 25.15 3.16 -17.41
C PRO A 416 25.79 1.78 -17.59
N GLU A 417 26.99 1.60 -17.07
CA GLU A 417 27.77 0.37 -17.26
C GLU A 417 26.99 -0.89 -16.82
N ALA A 418 26.31 -0.80 -15.70
CA ALA A 418 25.48 -1.89 -15.18
C ALA A 418 24.34 -2.32 -16.11
N LEU A 419 23.86 -1.44 -16.99
CA LEU A 419 22.80 -1.75 -17.97
C LEU A 419 23.32 -2.28 -19.31
N ARG A 420 24.59 -2.09 -19.64
CA ARG A 420 25.12 -2.47 -20.97
C ARG A 420 24.90 -3.95 -21.30
N PRO A 421 25.05 -4.92 -20.39
CA PRO A 421 24.75 -6.32 -20.68
C PRO A 421 23.29 -6.51 -21.10
N TYR A 422 22.36 -5.86 -20.43
CA TYR A 422 20.91 -5.91 -20.75
C TYR A 422 20.54 -5.15 -22.03
N MET A 423 21.39 -4.21 -22.43
CA MET A 423 21.30 -3.46 -23.69
C MET A 423 22.02 -4.13 -24.86
N GLY A 424 22.61 -5.37 -24.64
CA GLY A 424 23.37 -6.09 -25.65
C GLY A 424 24.65 -5.37 -26.07
N GLY A 425 25.33 -4.76 -25.10
CA GLY A 425 26.59 -4.06 -25.29
C GLY A 425 26.45 -2.64 -25.85
N VAL A 426 25.25 -2.10 -26.02
CA VAL A 426 25.05 -0.71 -26.46
C VAL A 426 25.55 0.24 -25.37
N GLU A 427 26.53 1.10 -25.72
CA GLU A 427 27.14 2.06 -24.80
C GLU A 427 26.52 3.47 -24.86
N LYS A 428 25.89 3.80 -25.97
CA LYS A 428 25.24 5.11 -26.20
C LYS A 428 23.86 4.94 -26.84
N VAL A 429 22.92 5.73 -26.39
CA VAL A 429 21.64 5.96 -27.09
C VAL A 429 21.81 7.15 -28.00
N GLU A 430 21.62 6.93 -29.29
CA GLU A 430 21.68 7.94 -30.35
C GLU A 430 20.48 7.80 -31.29
N LYS A 431 20.16 8.86 -31.97
CA LYS A 431 19.08 8.81 -32.96
C LYS A 431 19.46 7.87 -34.09
N ARG A 432 18.60 6.90 -34.36
CA ARG A 432 18.80 6.05 -35.57
C ARG A 432 18.58 6.87 -36.84
N PRO A 433 19.35 6.57 -37.89
CA PRO A 433 19.21 7.24 -39.19
C PRO A 433 17.81 7.10 -39.78
#